data_f6049e69bec2d5c70e429f31925925c7
#
_entry.id   f6049e69bec2d5c70e429f31925925c7
#
_cell.length_a   1.000
_cell.length_b   1.000
_cell.length_c   1.000
_cell.angle_alpha   90.00
_cell.angle_beta   90.00
_cell.angle_gamma   90.00
#
_symmetry.space_group_name_H-M   'P 1'
#
loop_
_entity.id
_entity.type
_entity.pdbx_description
1 polymer ?
#
loop_
_entity_poly.entity_id
_entity_poly.type
_entity_poly.pdbx_seq_one_letter_code
_entity_poly.pdbx_strand_id
1 'polypeptide(L)'
;MLVYNGKELKGSVSDMYDVIVVGGGHAGIEASLAPSRMGLKTLLVTSNINNIGSMPCNTSIGGPAKGIIVREIDALGGQMSKTADKTYLQMKMLNTAKGPGVQSLRAQADKKAYPRYMQKVVKEQENLDLIEGMVEDLVIEDQTVKGVILDDGTTYLSKTVILTTGTYLKAEILVGHSKHASGPDQQKESKFLSGKLKDYGFRIQRLKTGTPPRVEINSIDYSKTSLQPGTNAKLAFSFTTDEYVPIEKQTPCYLTYTNETTHKIIHDNLEECAM
;
A
#
# COMPACT_ATOMS: atom_id res chain seq x y z
N MET A 1 -9.64 5.15 -35.65
CA MET A 1 -9.63 3.72 -35.31
C MET A 1 -8.20 3.41 -34.96
N LEU A 2 -7.92 3.09 -33.70
CA LEU A 2 -6.59 2.73 -33.23
C LEU A 2 -6.45 1.21 -33.31
N VAL A 3 -5.37 0.71 -33.90
CA VAL A 3 -5.09 -0.73 -34.03
C VAL A 3 -3.75 -1.02 -33.38
N TYR A 4 -3.70 -1.94 -32.44
CA TYR A 4 -2.47 -2.41 -31.81
C TYR A 4 -2.34 -3.92 -31.98
N ASN A 5 -1.21 -4.37 -32.53
CA ASN A 5 -0.96 -5.79 -32.85
C ASN A 5 -2.13 -6.46 -33.64
N GLY A 6 -2.73 -5.74 -34.60
CA GLY A 6 -3.82 -6.23 -35.41
C GLY A 6 -5.19 -6.29 -34.75
N LYS A 7 -5.32 -5.82 -33.52
CA LYS A 7 -6.60 -5.73 -32.78
C LYS A 7 -7.08 -4.28 -32.73
N GLU A 8 -8.37 -4.06 -32.97
CA GLU A 8 -9.01 -2.77 -32.75
C GLU A 8 -8.96 -2.42 -31.25
N LEU A 9 -8.44 -1.24 -30.94
CA LEU A 9 -8.50 -0.69 -29.59
C LEU A 9 -9.88 -0.03 -29.38
N LYS A 10 -10.57 -0.41 -28.33
CA LYS A 10 -11.81 0.27 -27.91
C LYS A 10 -11.41 1.59 -27.24
N GLY A 11 -11.76 2.70 -27.86
CA GLY A 11 -11.55 4.06 -27.36
C GLY A 11 -11.32 5.06 -28.50
N SER A 12 -11.74 6.29 -28.28
CA SER A 12 -11.44 7.42 -29.17
C SER A 12 -10.29 8.25 -28.56
N VAL A 13 -9.60 9.03 -29.39
CA VAL A 13 -8.57 9.97 -28.93
C VAL A 13 -9.16 10.99 -27.94
N SER A 14 -10.47 11.27 -28.00
CA SER A 14 -11.19 12.11 -27.05
C SER A 14 -11.30 11.53 -25.64
N ASP A 15 -11.12 10.20 -25.51
CA ASP A 15 -11.26 9.48 -24.23
C ASP A 15 -9.91 9.18 -23.57
N MET A 16 -8.81 9.71 -24.12
CA MET A 16 -7.47 9.49 -23.60
C MET A 16 -7.28 10.19 -22.24
N TYR A 17 -6.72 9.46 -21.28
CA TYR A 17 -6.31 9.98 -19.99
C TYR A 17 -4.96 10.72 -20.09
N ASP A 18 -4.73 11.68 -19.21
CA ASP A 18 -3.40 12.25 -19.02
C ASP A 18 -2.51 11.26 -18.26
N VAL A 19 -3.07 10.61 -17.24
CA VAL A 19 -2.35 9.67 -16.39
C VAL A 19 -3.21 8.43 -16.13
N ILE A 20 -2.64 7.24 -16.30
CA ILE A 20 -3.19 5.98 -15.77
C ILE A 20 -2.29 5.50 -14.64
N VAL A 21 -2.89 5.20 -13.49
CA VAL A 21 -2.21 4.59 -12.35
C VAL A 21 -2.70 3.15 -12.17
N VAL A 22 -1.77 2.22 -12.08
CA VAL A 22 -2.05 0.78 -11.93
C VAL A 22 -1.76 0.33 -10.52
N GLY A 23 -2.81 -0.01 -9.78
CA GLY A 23 -2.76 -0.51 -8.41
C GLY A 23 -3.30 0.48 -7.37
N GLY A 24 -4.29 0.07 -6.58
CA GLY A 24 -4.98 0.86 -5.55
C GLY A 24 -4.35 0.81 -4.15
N GLY A 25 -3.05 0.46 -4.04
CA GLY A 25 -2.30 0.55 -2.80
C GLY A 25 -1.93 1.98 -2.41
N HIS A 26 -1.17 2.16 -1.32
CA HIS A 26 -0.80 3.50 -0.83
C HIS A 26 -0.11 4.36 -1.88
N ALA A 27 0.87 3.79 -2.60
CA ALA A 27 1.57 4.50 -3.67
C ALA A 27 0.64 4.90 -4.82
N GLY A 28 -0.30 4.01 -5.21
CA GLY A 28 -1.25 4.30 -6.27
C GLY A 28 -2.28 5.35 -5.89
N ILE A 29 -2.72 5.37 -4.65
CA ILE A 29 -3.60 6.43 -4.14
C ILE A 29 -2.92 7.79 -4.25
N GLU A 30 -1.69 7.92 -3.73
CA GLU A 30 -0.94 9.17 -3.82
C GLU A 30 -0.66 9.56 -5.28
N ALA A 31 -0.25 8.58 -6.11
CA ALA A 31 0.03 8.80 -7.53
C ALA A 31 -1.21 9.17 -8.35
N SER A 32 -2.41 8.79 -7.93
CA SER A 32 -3.66 9.16 -8.62
C SER A 32 -4.26 10.46 -8.12
N LEU A 33 -4.17 10.73 -6.81
CA LEU A 33 -4.68 11.96 -6.23
C LEU A 33 -3.88 13.21 -6.65
N ALA A 34 -2.56 13.09 -6.81
CA ALA A 34 -1.72 14.22 -7.17
C ALA A 34 -2.11 14.82 -8.55
N PRO A 35 -2.10 14.06 -9.67
CA PRO A 35 -2.46 14.59 -10.97
C PRO A 35 -3.94 15.02 -11.06
N SER A 36 -4.88 14.29 -10.43
CA SER A 36 -6.28 14.69 -10.44
C SER A 36 -6.53 15.99 -9.69
N ARG A 37 -5.82 16.26 -8.59
CA ARG A 37 -5.85 17.56 -7.89
C ARG A 37 -5.21 18.69 -8.69
N MET A 38 -4.32 18.37 -9.62
CA MET A 38 -3.75 19.30 -10.59
C MET A 38 -4.69 19.55 -11.80
N GLY A 39 -5.87 18.93 -11.82
CA GLY A 39 -6.84 19.08 -12.91
C GLY A 39 -6.59 18.18 -14.12
N LEU A 40 -5.70 17.19 -14.00
CA LEU A 40 -5.44 16.22 -15.07
C LEU A 40 -6.46 15.09 -15.06
N LYS A 41 -6.94 14.66 -16.22
CA LYS A 41 -7.83 13.51 -16.38
C LYS A 41 -7.07 12.23 -16.02
N THR A 42 -7.36 11.67 -14.88
CA THR A 42 -6.63 10.54 -14.28
C THR A 42 -7.51 9.29 -14.18
N LEU A 43 -6.94 8.12 -14.44
CA LEU A 43 -7.58 6.83 -14.22
C LEU A 43 -6.78 6.03 -13.19
N LEU A 44 -7.46 5.55 -12.15
CA LEU A 44 -6.92 4.52 -11.25
C LEU A 44 -7.52 3.16 -11.60
N VAL A 45 -6.67 2.22 -12.00
CA VAL A 45 -7.06 0.83 -12.25
C VAL A 45 -6.60 -0.03 -11.08
N THR A 46 -7.51 -0.78 -10.50
CA THR A 46 -7.22 -1.70 -9.38
C THR A 46 -7.93 -3.03 -9.57
N SER A 47 -7.31 -4.13 -9.13
CA SER A 47 -7.91 -5.47 -9.22
C SER A 47 -9.16 -5.65 -8.35
N ASN A 48 -9.33 -4.82 -7.32
CA ASN A 48 -10.51 -4.81 -6.46
C ASN A 48 -10.66 -3.46 -5.78
N ILE A 49 -11.72 -2.75 -6.08
CA ILE A 49 -12.04 -1.43 -5.52
C ILE A 49 -12.19 -1.47 -4.00
N ASN A 50 -12.69 -2.57 -3.43
CA ASN A 50 -12.88 -2.71 -2.00
C ASN A 50 -11.56 -2.89 -1.23
N ASN A 51 -10.45 -3.11 -1.94
CA ASN A 51 -9.12 -3.26 -1.36
C ASN A 51 -8.24 -2.01 -1.49
N ILE A 52 -8.78 -0.91 -2.02
CA ILE A 52 -8.05 0.37 -2.06
C ILE A 52 -7.63 0.76 -0.65
N GLY A 53 -6.34 1.07 -0.47
CA GLY A 53 -5.77 1.47 0.81
C GLY A 53 -5.64 0.36 1.84
N SER A 54 -5.83 -0.92 1.46
CA SER A 54 -5.70 -2.06 2.37
C SER A 54 -4.30 -2.17 2.99
N MET A 55 -4.27 -2.68 4.23
CA MET A 55 -3.04 -2.91 5.00
C MET A 55 -2.91 -4.42 5.33
N PRO A 56 -2.58 -5.27 4.37
CA PRO A 56 -2.56 -6.72 4.59
C PRO A 56 -1.46 -7.18 5.55
N CYS A 57 -0.27 -6.61 5.44
CA CYS A 57 0.90 -7.06 6.21
C CYS A 57 0.96 -6.40 7.60
N ASN A 58 0.91 -5.08 7.66
CA ASN A 58 1.08 -4.30 8.88
C ASN A 58 0.22 -3.05 8.87
N THR A 59 -0.44 -2.76 9.97
CA THR A 59 -1.28 -1.59 10.16
C THR A 59 -0.55 -0.38 10.76
N SER A 60 0.78 -0.41 10.83
CA SER A 60 1.57 0.71 11.33
C SER A 60 2.02 1.64 10.20
N ILE A 61 1.76 2.94 10.38
CA ILE A 61 2.26 4.00 9.52
C ILE A 61 3.33 4.78 10.28
N GLY A 62 4.44 5.10 9.61
CA GLY A 62 5.54 5.83 10.22
C GLY A 62 6.65 4.96 10.80
N GLY A 63 7.36 5.48 11.78
CA GLY A 63 8.64 4.97 12.25
C GLY A 63 9.82 5.66 11.57
N PRO A 64 11.09 5.31 11.92
CA PRO A 64 12.29 5.86 11.26
C PRO A 64 12.18 5.73 9.75
N ALA A 65 12.65 6.60 8.95
CA ALA A 65 12.49 6.70 7.51
C ALA A 65 11.03 6.85 7.04
N LYS A 66 10.14 5.87 7.26
CA LYS A 66 8.74 5.94 6.78
C LYS A 66 8.00 7.17 7.34
N GLY A 67 8.17 7.49 8.62
CA GLY A 67 7.52 8.65 9.23
C GLY A 67 7.98 9.99 8.63
N ILE A 68 9.23 10.06 8.22
CA ILE A 68 9.78 11.22 7.53
C ILE A 68 9.15 11.36 6.15
N ILE A 69 9.16 10.29 5.35
CA ILE A 69 8.57 10.28 3.99
C ILE A 69 7.08 10.63 4.02
N VAL A 70 6.32 10.12 4.99
CA VAL A 70 4.88 10.44 5.13
C VAL A 70 4.68 11.94 5.36
N ARG A 71 5.54 12.60 6.14
CA ARG A 71 5.46 14.05 6.34
C ARG A 71 5.91 14.86 5.13
N GLU A 72 6.90 14.38 4.39
CA GLU A 72 7.32 14.99 3.11
C GLU A 72 6.19 14.93 2.08
N ILE A 73 5.52 13.78 1.95
CA ILE A 73 4.34 13.62 1.09
C ILE A 73 3.21 14.58 1.53
N ASP A 74 2.98 14.73 2.83
CA ASP A 74 1.97 15.66 3.35
C ASP A 74 2.25 17.10 2.95
N ALA A 75 3.51 17.53 3.06
CA ALA A 75 3.94 18.89 2.65
C ALA A 75 3.68 19.15 1.15
N LEU A 76 3.63 18.11 0.33
CA LEU A 76 3.26 18.17 -1.10
C LEU A 76 1.75 17.99 -1.34
N GLY A 77 0.93 17.95 -0.29
CA GLY A 77 -0.52 17.82 -0.40
C GLY A 77 -1.03 16.37 -0.39
N GLY A 78 -0.20 15.39 -0.02
CA GLY A 78 -0.55 13.96 0.03
C GLY A 78 -1.69 13.63 0.99
N GLN A 79 -2.17 12.41 0.92
CA GLN A 79 -3.36 11.95 1.63
C GLN A 79 -3.07 11.01 2.81
N MET A 80 -1.95 10.27 2.76
CA MET A 80 -1.63 9.21 3.74
C MET A 80 -1.61 9.74 5.18
N SER A 81 -0.95 10.87 5.42
CA SER A 81 -0.87 11.52 6.73
C SER A 81 -2.24 11.89 7.28
N LYS A 82 -3.07 12.56 6.48
CA LYS A 82 -4.43 12.99 6.85
C LYS A 82 -5.31 11.79 7.21
N THR A 83 -5.22 10.72 6.43
CA THR A 83 -5.97 9.50 6.71
C THR A 83 -5.45 8.77 7.95
N ALA A 84 -4.14 8.72 8.14
CA ALA A 84 -3.54 8.17 9.36
C ALA A 84 -4.02 8.91 10.61
N ASP A 85 -4.01 10.25 10.57
CA ASP A 85 -4.45 11.09 11.69
C ASP A 85 -5.95 10.97 12.00
N LYS A 86 -6.78 10.64 11.00
CA LYS A 86 -8.23 10.42 11.20
C LYS A 86 -8.59 9.01 11.67
N THR A 87 -7.67 8.04 11.56
CA THR A 87 -8.01 6.61 11.74
C THR A 87 -7.04 5.85 12.65
N TYR A 88 -6.14 6.54 13.35
CA TYR A 88 -5.23 5.84 14.24
C TYR A 88 -5.91 5.37 15.53
N LEU A 89 -5.45 4.23 16.02
CA LEU A 89 -5.79 3.67 17.33
C LEU A 89 -4.78 4.15 18.39
N GLN A 90 -3.52 4.34 17.99
CA GLN A 90 -2.46 4.83 18.85
C GLN A 90 -1.49 5.70 18.04
N MET A 91 -1.03 6.79 18.64
CA MET A 91 0.05 7.63 18.12
C MET A 91 1.22 7.65 19.10
N LYS A 92 2.42 7.37 18.61
CA LYS A 92 3.61 7.29 19.44
C LYS A 92 4.81 7.97 18.79
N MET A 93 5.55 8.75 19.57
CA MET A 93 6.88 9.22 19.20
C MET A 93 7.89 8.14 19.55
N LEU A 94 8.62 7.64 18.57
CA LEU A 94 9.69 6.65 18.73
C LEU A 94 11.03 7.32 18.96
N ASN A 95 11.95 6.59 19.59
CA ASN A 95 13.35 6.99 19.82
C ASN A 95 13.50 8.29 20.65
N THR A 96 12.58 8.56 21.57
CA THR A 96 12.59 9.77 22.40
C THR A 96 13.84 9.89 23.30
N ALA A 97 14.50 8.76 23.62
CA ALA A 97 15.76 8.74 24.34
C ALA A 97 17.01 9.04 23.46
N LYS A 98 16.80 9.22 22.14
CA LYS A 98 17.86 9.51 21.17
C LYS A 98 17.73 10.95 20.65
N GLY A 99 18.74 11.39 19.91
CA GLY A 99 18.72 12.73 19.31
C GLY A 99 17.56 12.96 18.33
N PRO A 100 17.17 14.23 18.08
CA PRO A 100 16.00 14.58 17.29
C PRO A 100 15.97 14.00 15.86
N GLY A 101 17.15 13.82 15.26
CA GLY A 101 17.27 13.30 13.87
C GLY A 101 16.76 11.87 13.66
N VAL A 102 16.58 11.10 14.75
CA VAL A 102 16.03 9.74 14.66
C VAL A 102 14.67 9.59 15.37
N GLN A 103 14.15 10.67 15.97
CA GLN A 103 12.80 10.68 16.51
C GLN A 103 11.80 10.68 15.36
N SER A 104 10.78 9.85 15.46
CA SER A 104 9.80 9.72 14.39
C SER A 104 8.45 9.28 14.92
N LEU A 105 7.39 9.79 14.27
CA LEU A 105 6.02 9.39 14.58
C LEU A 105 5.74 7.99 14.05
N ARG A 106 4.93 7.26 14.81
CA ARG A 106 4.33 6.00 14.41
C ARG A 106 2.87 5.98 14.85
N ALA A 107 1.97 5.80 13.88
CA ALA A 107 0.57 5.52 14.12
C ALA A 107 0.29 4.03 13.98
N GLN A 108 -0.46 3.48 14.92
CA GLN A 108 -1.14 2.21 14.74
C GLN A 108 -2.53 2.53 14.16
N ALA A 109 -2.74 2.25 12.89
CA ALA A 109 -3.99 2.56 12.21
C ALA A 109 -5.06 1.47 12.44
N ASP A 110 -6.32 1.86 12.43
CA ASP A 110 -7.43 0.91 12.37
C ASP A 110 -7.45 0.23 10.99
N LYS A 111 -7.30 -1.09 10.96
CA LYS A 111 -7.22 -1.90 9.73
C LYS A 111 -8.48 -1.77 8.85
N LYS A 112 -9.63 -1.41 9.42
CA LYS A 112 -10.90 -1.26 8.70
C LYS A 112 -11.24 0.19 8.40
N ALA A 113 -10.99 1.10 9.34
CA ALA A 113 -11.31 2.51 9.18
C ALA A 113 -10.41 3.20 8.15
N TYR A 114 -9.11 2.89 8.15
CA TYR A 114 -8.15 3.49 7.23
C TYR A 114 -8.51 3.24 5.74
N PRO A 115 -8.71 1.98 5.28
CA PRO A 115 -9.11 1.73 3.89
C PRO A 115 -10.44 2.38 3.52
N ARG A 116 -11.43 2.34 4.42
CA ARG A 116 -12.74 2.97 4.18
C ARG A 116 -12.61 4.48 3.95
N TYR A 117 -11.79 5.14 4.74
CA TYR A 117 -11.55 6.57 4.57
C TYR A 117 -10.83 6.87 3.25
N MET A 118 -9.79 6.08 2.91
CA MET A 118 -9.09 6.21 1.62
C MET A 118 -10.02 5.98 0.43
N GLN A 119 -10.86 4.94 0.48
CA GLN A 119 -11.85 4.65 -0.58
C GLN A 119 -12.82 5.81 -0.77
N LYS A 120 -13.27 6.42 0.32
CA LYS A 120 -14.12 7.61 0.26
C LYS A 120 -13.40 8.75 -0.47
N VAL A 121 -12.18 9.08 -0.07
CA VAL A 121 -11.38 10.15 -0.68
C VAL A 121 -11.16 9.93 -2.17
N VAL A 122 -10.79 8.69 -2.57
CA VAL A 122 -10.56 8.35 -3.98
C VAL A 122 -11.85 8.46 -4.80
N LYS A 123 -12.98 7.98 -4.27
CA LYS A 123 -14.28 8.01 -4.97
C LYS A 123 -14.85 9.42 -5.12
N GLU A 124 -14.55 10.32 -4.20
CA GLU A 124 -15.03 11.70 -4.19
C GLU A 124 -14.07 12.67 -4.92
N GLN A 125 -12.90 12.19 -5.37
CA GLN A 125 -11.92 13.04 -6.02
C GLN A 125 -12.34 13.40 -7.45
N GLU A 126 -12.44 14.68 -7.74
CA GLU A 126 -12.67 15.22 -9.09
C GLU A 126 -11.51 14.84 -10.03
N ASN A 127 -11.79 14.71 -11.33
CA ASN A 127 -10.83 14.34 -12.38
C ASN A 127 -10.17 12.96 -12.18
N LEU A 128 -10.73 12.10 -11.32
CA LEU A 128 -10.25 10.75 -11.05
C LEU A 128 -11.34 9.72 -11.37
N ASP A 129 -11.15 8.98 -12.45
CA ASP A 129 -11.96 7.81 -12.76
C ASP A 129 -11.37 6.57 -12.09
N LEU A 130 -12.24 5.66 -11.67
CA LEU A 130 -11.89 4.44 -10.95
C LEU A 130 -12.45 3.23 -11.68
N ILE A 131 -11.59 2.28 -12.05
CA ILE A 131 -11.96 1.04 -12.73
C ILE A 131 -11.43 -0.18 -11.99
N GLU A 132 -12.29 -1.19 -11.85
CA GLU A 132 -11.89 -2.51 -11.40
C GLU A 132 -11.45 -3.36 -12.60
N GLY A 133 -10.20 -3.84 -12.55
CA GLY A 133 -9.62 -4.67 -13.59
C GLY A 133 -8.16 -5.02 -13.26
N MET A 134 -7.67 -6.08 -13.88
CA MET A 134 -6.28 -6.51 -13.78
C MET A 134 -5.52 -6.09 -15.02
N VAL A 135 -4.53 -5.21 -14.86
CA VAL A 135 -3.63 -4.84 -15.96
C VAL A 135 -2.65 -5.98 -16.22
N GLU A 136 -2.62 -6.49 -17.44
CA GLU A 136 -1.76 -7.60 -17.86
C GLU A 136 -0.71 -7.21 -18.90
N ASP A 137 -0.90 -6.06 -19.59
CA ASP A 137 0.08 -5.57 -20.55
C ASP A 137 0.03 -4.03 -20.68
N LEU A 138 1.04 -3.49 -21.34
CA LEU A 138 1.12 -2.08 -21.72
C LEU A 138 0.93 -1.92 -23.24
N VAL A 139 0.30 -0.83 -23.64
CA VAL A 139 0.32 -0.41 -25.04
C VAL A 139 1.58 0.39 -25.27
N ILE A 140 2.49 -0.12 -26.11
CA ILE A 140 3.77 0.53 -26.42
C ILE A 140 3.89 0.67 -27.93
N GLU A 141 4.09 1.91 -28.41
CA GLU A 141 4.35 2.25 -29.81
C GLU A 141 5.60 3.11 -29.87
N ASP A 142 6.53 2.78 -30.74
CA ASP A 142 7.79 3.51 -30.93
C ASP A 142 8.52 3.82 -29.60
N GLN A 143 8.65 2.82 -28.75
CA GLN A 143 9.25 2.91 -27.40
C GLN A 143 8.53 3.89 -26.45
N THR A 144 7.31 4.28 -26.77
CA THR A 144 6.50 5.18 -25.97
C THR A 144 5.26 4.45 -25.46
N VAL A 145 5.01 4.55 -24.13
CA VAL A 145 3.78 4.02 -23.55
C VAL A 145 2.58 4.84 -24.05
N LYS A 146 1.50 4.17 -24.44
CA LYS A 146 0.25 4.76 -24.92
C LYS A 146 -0.96 4.36 -24.08
N GLY A 147 -0.79 3.43 -23.11
CA GLY A 147 -1.88 2.97 -22.28
C GLY A 147 -1.65 1.61 -21.66
N VAL A 148 -2.73 0.99 -21.20
CA VAL A 148 -2.75 -0.32 -20.56
C VAL A 148 -3.79 -1.24 -21.17
N ILE A 149 -3.57 -2.55 -21.06
CA ILE A 149 -4.48 -3.61 -21.50
C ILE A 149 -4.88 -4.43 -20.27
N LEU A 150 -6.19 -4.60 -20.06
CA LEU A 150 -6.73 -5.40 -18.98
C LEU A 150 -6.85 -6.89 -19.36
N ASP A 151 -7.10 -7.72 -18.35
CA ASP A 151 -7.27 -9.19 -18.49
C ASP A 151 -8.49 -9.60 -19.35
N ASP A 152 -9.47 -8.74 -19.51
CA ASP A 152 -10.61 -8.93 -20.41
C ASP A 152 -10.34 -8.42 -21.85
N GLY A 153 -9.15 -7.89 -22.11
CA GLY A 153 -8.75 -7.29 -23.39
C GLY A 153 -9.17 -5.84 -23.57
N THR A 154 -9.83 -5.23 -22.59
CA THR A 154 -10.17 -3.80 -22.64
C THR A 154 -8.89 -2.96 -22.59
N THR A 155 -8.84 -1.92 -23.42
CA THR A 155 -7.68 -1.04 -23.51
C THR A 155 -8.05 0.38 -23.12
N TYR A 156 -7.23 0.98 -22.25
CA TYR A 156 -7.32 2.40 -21.89
C TYR A 156 -6.07 3.13 -22.35
N LEU A 157 -6.27 4.26 -23.03
CA LEU A 157 -5.19 5.07 -23.57
C LEU A 157 -4.83 6.22 -22.63
N SER A 158 -3.53 6.53 -22.56
CA SER A 158 -3.03 7.66 -21.78
C SER A 158 -1.70 8.18 -22.31
N LYS A 159 -1.38 9.41 -21.91
CA LYS A 159 -0.06 10.02 -22.17
C LYS A 159 1.04 9.41 -21.28
N THR A 160 0.68 8.99 -20.06
CA THR A 160 1.61 8.44 -19.06
C THR A 160 0.97 7.30 -18.28
N VAL A 161 1.79 6.32 -17.87
CA VAL A 161 1.38 5.20 -17.02
C VAL A 161 2.30 5.12 -15.81
N ILE A 162 1.71 5.03 -14.62
CA ILE A 162 2.42 4.84 -13.35
C ILE A 162 2.08 3.46 -12.80
N LEU A 163 3.11 2.61 -12.65
CA LEU A 163 2.94 1.26 -12.11
C LEU A 163 3.20 1.27 -10.60
N THR A 164 2.19 0.92 -9.82
CA THR A 164 2.24 0.80 -8.36
C THR A 164 1.69 -0.55 -7.89
N THR A 165 2.11 -1.60 -8.55
CA THR A 165 1.56 -2.96 -8.46
C THR A 165 1.85 -3.67 -7.12
N GLY A 166 2.67 -3.07 -6.25
CA GLY A 166 2.91 -3.56 -4.89
C GLY A 166 3.41 -5.00 -4.86
N THR A 167 2.72 -5.83 -4.09
CA THR A 167 3.08 -7.24 -3.86
C THR A 167 2.22 -8.21 -4.67
N TYR A 168 1.72 -7.81 -5.85
CA TYR A 168 0.78 -8.61 -6.64
C TYR A 168 1.39 -9.26 -7.89
N LEU A 169 2.56 -8.75 -8.37
CA LEU A 169 3.21 -9.29 -9.58
C LEU A 169 3.72 -10.72 -9.36
N LYS A 170 3.06 -11.70 -9.97
CA LYS A 170 3.36 -13.14 -9.81
C LYS A 170 3.57 -13.50 -8.34
N ALA A 171 2.66 -13.02 -7.49
CA ALA A 171 2.79 -13.11 -6.05
C ALA A 171 2.58 -14.56 -5.57
N GLU A 172 3.26 -14.89 -4.48
CA GLU A 172 3.15 -16.18 -3.81
C GLU A 172 3.05 -15.96 -2.30
N ILE A 173 2.13 -16.69 -1.67
CA ILE A 173 1.99 -16.75 -0.22
C ILE A 173 2.79 -17.95 0.28
N LEU A 174 3.62 -17.71 1.29
CA LEU A 174 4.45 -18.71 1.95
C LEU A 174 3.99 -18.84 3.40
N VAL A 175 3.57 -20.05 3.81
CA VAL A 175 3.16 -20.36 5.19
C VAL A 175 3.76 -21.70 5.57
N GLY A 176 4.74 -21.71 6.47
CA GLY A 176 5.54 -22.91 6.73
C GLY A 176 6.11 -23.46 5.43
N HIS A 177 5.87 -24.75 5.15
CA HIS A 177 6.31 -25.40 3.91
C HIS A 177 5.32 -25.23 2.73
N SER A 178 4.17 -24.61 2.96
CA SER A 178 3.17 -24.40 1.93
C SER A 178 3.48 -23.18 1.08
N LYS A 179 3.36 -23.34 -0.23
CA LYS A 179 3.53 -22.27 -1.21
C LYS A 179 2.40 -22.31 -2.22
N HIS A 180 1.72 -21.18 -2.40
CA HIS A 180 0.64 -21.09 -3.39
C HIS A 180 0.62 -19.70 -4.05
N ALA A 181 0.26 -19.68 -5.33
CA ALA A 181 0.13 -18.45 -6.09
C ALA A 181 -1.11 -17.67 -5.63
N SER A 182 -0.90 -16.52 -5.02
CA SER A 182 -1.95 -15.61 -4.56
C SER A 182 -1.35 -14.27 -4.17
N GLY A 183 -2.09 -13.19 -4.34
CA GLY A 183 -1.81 -11.92 -3.68
C GLY A 183 -2.17 -11.97 -2.18
N PRO A 184 -1.88 -10.89 -1.44
CA PRO A 184 -2.24 -10.77 -0.03
C PRO A 184 -3.74 -10.98 0.23
N ASP A 185 -4.10 -11.50 1.41
CA ASP A 185 -5.48 -11.76 1.82
C ASP A 185 -6.28 -12.57 0.76
N GLN A 186 -5.62 -13.55 0.10
CA GLN A 186 -6.19 -14.43 -0.95
C GLN A 186 -6.69 -13.69 -2.20
N GLN A 187 -6.15 -12.51 -2.49
CA GLN A 187 -6.45 -11.77 -3.71
C GLN A 187 -5.80 -12.43 -4.93
N LYS A 188 -6.40 -12.18 -6.11
CA LYS A 188 -5.84 -12.61 -7.40
C LYS A 188 -4.50 -11.91 -7.65
N GLU A 189 -3.45 -12.67 -7.96
CA GLU A 189 -2.17 -12.11 -8.40
C GLU A 189 -2.21 -11.68 -9.87
N SER A 190 -1.37 -10.72 -10.27
CA SER A 190 -1.12 -10.37 -11.67
C SER A 190 -0.13 -11.37 -12.27
N LYS A 191 -0.58 -12.19 -13.23
CA LYS A 191 0.20 -13.30 -13.78
C LYS A 191 1.17 -12.88 -14.88
N PHE A 192 0.78 -11.94 -15.72
CA PHE A 192 1.46 -11.68 -17.00
C PHE A 192 2.30 -10.41 -16.99
N LEU A 193 1.87 -9.34 -16.34
CA LEU A 193 2.52 -8.03 -16.40
C LEU A 193 4.03 -8.08 -16.05
N SER A 194 4.45 -8.89 -15.07
CA SER A 194 5.88 -9.00 -14.74
C SER A 194 6.72 -9.64 -15.85
N GLY A 195 6.13 -10.57 -16.62
CA GLY A 195 6.76 -11.14 -17.83
C GLY A 195 6.90 -10.09 -18.92
N LYS A 196 5.83 -9.35 -19.18
CA LYS A 196 5.83 -8.26 -20.16
C LYS A 196 6.85 -7.17 -19.83
N LEU A 197 6.94 -6.76 -18.57
CA LEU A 197 7.96 -5.79 -18.14
C LEU A 197 9.39 -6.32 -18.41
N LYS A 198 9.63 -7.62 -18.21
CA LYS A 198 10.90 -8.24 -18.54
C LYS A 198 11.18 -8.21 -20.05
N ASP A 199 10.15 -8.50 -20.87
CA ASP A 199 10.24 -8.46 -22.34
C ASP A 199 10.55 -7.04 -22.84
N TYR A 200 10.07 -6.00 -22.14
CA TYR A 200 10.40 -4.59 -22.38
C TYR A 200 11.78 -4.18 -21.85
N GLY A 201 12.57 -5.11 -21.30
CA GLY A 201 13.94 -4.84 -20.86
C GLY A 201 14.09 -4.45 -19.38
N PHE A 202 13.01 -4.46 -18.59
CA PHE A 202 13.10 -4.18 -17.16
C PHE A 202 13.73 -5.37 -16.41
N ARG A 203 14.67 -5.08 -15.51
CA ARG A 203 15.23 -6.10 -14.61
C ARG A 203 14.25 -6.38 -13.47
N ILE A 204 13.70 -7.59 -13.46
CA ILE A 204 12.72 -8.02 -12.45
C ILE A 204 13.44 -8.92 -11.43
N GLN A 205 13.19 -8.65 -10.14
CA GLN A 205 13.68 -9.45 -9.03
C GLN A 205 12.53 -9.83 -8.10
N ARG A 206 12.62 -11.03 -7.51
CA ARG A 206 11.67 -11.43 -6.46
C ARG A 206 12.10 -10.84 -5.13
N LEU A 207 11.17 -10.14 -4.50
CA LEU A 207 11.33 -9.60 -3.16
C LEU A 207 10.31 -10.27 -2.23
N LYS A 208 10.62 -10.29 -0.94
CA LYS A 208 9.69 -10.80 0.08
C LYS A 208 9.24 -9.70 1.02
N THR A 209 8.03 -9.85 1.54
CA THR A 209 7.54 -9.10 2.70
C THR A 209 7.15 -10.08 3.81
N GLY A 210 7.37 -9.71 5.06
CA GLY A 210 6.92 -10.50 6.21
C GLY A 210 5.64 -9.93 6.79
N THR A 211 4.71 -10.81 7.16
CA THR A 211 3.52 -10.45 7.93
C THR A 211 3.71 -10.92 9.36
N PRO A 212 3.53 -10.07 10.38
CA PRO A 212 3.61 -10.49 11.77
C PRO A 212 2.51 -11.53 12.09
N PRO A 213 2.75 -12.45 13.02
CA PRO A 213 1.75 -13.44 13.41
C PRO A 213 0.49 -12.75 13.97
N ARG A 214 -0.66 -13.30 13.66
CA ARG A 214 -1.95 -12.93 14.24
C ARG A 214 -2.27 -13.93 15.33
N VAL A 215 -2.52 -13.44 16.54
CA VAL A 215 -2.86 -14.29 17.71
C VAL A 215 -4.28 -13.99 18.16
N GLU A 216 -4.92 -15.00 18.71
CA GLU A 216 -6.25 -14.87 19.33
C GLU A 216 -6.15 -13.96 20.55
N ILE A 217 -6.95 -12.90 20.60
CA ILE A 217 -6.86 -11.88 21.66
C ILE A 217 -7.06 -12.48 23.05
N ASN A 218 -7.93 -13.48 23.18
CA ASN A 218 -8.23 -14.15 24.44
C ASN A 218 -7.13 -15.15 24.87
N SER A 219 -6.18 -15.47 23.99
CA SER A 219 -5.04 -16.34 24.30
C SER A 219 -3.85 -15.57 24.88
N ILE A 220 -3.91 -14.24 24.97
CA ILE A 220 -2.81 -13.41 25.43
C ILE A 220 -2.84 -13.33 26.95
N ASP A 221 -1.74 -13.75 27.57
CA ASP A 221 -1.49 -13.55 29.01
C ASP A 221 -0.90 -12.15 29.24
N TYR A 222 -1.77 -11.17 29.44
CA TYR A 222 -1.38 -9.79 29.65
C TYR A 222 -0.54 -9.58 30.91
N SER A 223 -0.58 -10.49 31.91
CA SER A 223 0.24 -10.40 33.11
C SER A 223 1.73 -10.55 32.84
N LYS A 224 2.08 -11.17 31.69
CA LYS A 224 3.47 -11.37 31.24
C LYS A 224 3.92 -10.28 30.23
N THR A 225 3.17 -9.22 30.11
CA THR A 225 3.48 -8.14 29.16
C THR A 225 3.59 -6.80 29.87
N SER A 226 4.22 -5.83 29.23
CA SER A 226 4.31 -4.46 29.73
C SER A 226 3.44 -3.53 28.88
N LEU A 227 2.57 -2.76 29.52
CA LEU A 227 1.73 -1.78 28.85
C LEU A 227 2.58 -0.73 28.12
N GLN A 228 2.28 -0.50 26.84
CA GLN A 228 2.91 0.51 26.01
C GLN A 228 1.87 1.51 25.52
N PRO A 229 1.57 2.58 26.26
CA PRO A 229 0.65 3.62 25.85
C PRO A 229 1.21 4.42 24.67
N GLY A 230 0.36 5.17 24.02
CA GLY A 230 0.76 6.24 23.11
C GLY A 230 1.56 7.33 23.80
N THR A 231 2.04 8.30 23.06
CA THR A 231 2.69 9.48 23.64
C THR A 231 1.61 10.50 24.05
N ASN A 232 1.65 10.95 25.30
CA ASN A 232 0.72 11.97 25.80
C ASN A 232 1.14 13.37 25.32
N ALA A 233 0.87 13.62 24.03
CA ALA A 233 1.11 14.91 23.38
C ALA A 233 0.19 15.04 22.16
N LYS A 234 -0.03 16.27 21.72
CA LYS A 234 -0.73 16.54 20.45
C LYS A 234 0.22 16.23 19.29
N LEU A 235 0.12 15.03 18.76
CA LEU A 235 0.97 14.53 17.67
C LEU A 235 0.13 14.17 16.46
N ALA A 236 0.57 14.59 15.30
CA ALA A 236 -0.03 14.29 14.01
C ALA A 236 1.02 14.15 12.92
N PHE A 237 0.72 13.40 11.86
CA PHE A 237 1.54 13.37 10.65
C PHE A 237 1.31 14.57 9.77
N SER A 238 0.03 14.98 9.59
CA SER A 238 -0.32 16.09 8.73
C SER A 238 -0.14 17.43 9.44
N PHE A 239 0.36 18.40 8.69
CA PHE A 239 0.48 19.79 9.14
C PHE A 239 -0.87 20.50 9.27
N THR A 240 -1.94 19.91 8.70
CA THR A 240 -3.30 20.48 8.72
C THR A 240 -4.20 19.81 9.75
N THR A 241 -3.69 18.83 10.52
CA THR A 241 -4.46 18.16 11.56
C THR A 241 -4.56 19.04 12.81
N ASP A 242 -5.77 19.30 13.22
CA ASP A 242 -6.13 20.10 14.42
C ASP A 242 -6.89 19.30 15.48
N GLU A 243 -7.39 18.12 15.14
CA GLU A 243 -8.09 17.19 16.03
C GLU A 243 -7.18 16.03 16.46
N TYR A 244 -7.17 15.74 17.77
CA TYR A 244 -6.32 14.73 18.35
C TYR A 244 -7.13 13.76 19.22
N VAL A 245 -6.86 12.47 19.14
CA VAL A 245 -7.45 11.49 20.05
C VAL A 245 -6.75 11.56 21.40
N PRO A 246 -7.45 11.87 22.49
CA PRO A 246 -6.88 11.89 23.83
C PRO A 246 -6.27 10.52 24.20
N ILE A 247 -5.19 10.52 24.99
CA ILE A 247 -4.43 9.31 25.29
C ILE A 247 -5.28 8.22 25.95
N GLU A 248 -6.23 8.60 26.78
CA GLU A 248 -7.16 7.70 27.46
C GLU A 248 -8.16 7.03 26.54
N LYS A 249 -8.32 7.55 25.31
CA LYS A 249 -9.15 6.95 24.23
C LYS A 249 -8.32 6.16 23.24
N GLN A 250 -7.00 6.21 23.31
CA GLN A 250 -6.12 5.44 22.44
C GLN A 250 -6.03 4.00 22.92
N THR A 251 -5.93 3.06 22.00
CA THR A 251 -5.71 1.64 22.28
C THR A 251 -4.23 1.40 22.53
N PRO A 252 -3.81 0.97 23.73
CA PRO A 252 -2.40 0.71 24.00
C PRO A 252 -1.88 -0.54 23.30
N CYS A 253 -0.60 -0.58 23.03
CA CYS A 253 0.13 -1.81 22.70
C CYS A 253 0.68 -2.49 23.96
N TYR A 254 1.13 -3.72 23.81
CA TYR A 254 1.75 -4.50 24.89
C TYR A 254 3.09 -5.03 24.42
N LEU A 255 4.11 -4.86 25.25
CA LEU A 255 5.47 -5.30 24.96
C LEU A 255 5.73 -6.66 25.60
N THR A 256 6.28 -7.57 24.82
CA THR A 256 6.84 -8.84 25.29
C THR A 256 8.24 -9.01 24.70
N TYR A 257 8.97 -10.01 25.17
CA TYR A 257 10.34 -10.28 24.77
C TYR A 257 10.50 -11.71 24.30
N THR A 258 11.41 -11.92 23.35
CA THR A 258 11.91 -13.26 23.03
C THR A 258 12.83 -13.75 24.15
N ASN A 259 13.00 -15.06 24.25
CA ASN A 259 13.87 -15.72 25.21
C ASN A 259 14.73 -16.77 24.50
N GLU A 260 15.61 -17.44 25.24
CA GLU A 260 16.51 -18.46 24.73
C GLU A 260 15.77 -19.59 23.98
N THR A 261 14.61 -20.03 24.52
CA THR A 261 13.78 -21.05 23.87
C THR A 261 13.26 -20.56 22.52
N THR A 262 12.79 -19.30 22.46
CA THR A 262 12.36 -18.69 21.20
C THR A 262 13.50 -18.64 20.18
N HIS A 263 14.69 -18.24 20.62
CA HIS A 263 15.87 -18.17 19.77
C HIS A 263 16.30 -19.55 19.28
N LYS A 264 16.28 -20.56 20.18
CA LYS A 264 16.60 -21.95 19.82
C LYS A 264 15.64 -22.48 18.77
N ILE A 265 14.32 -22.28 18.91
CA ILE A 265 13.32 -22.68 17.91
C ILE A 265 13.64 -22.06 16.55
N ILE A 266 13.97 -20.77 16.51
CA ILE A 266 14.32 -20.09 15.25
C ILE A 266 15.58 -20.70 14.65
N HIS A 267 16.63 -20.90 15.44
CA HIS A 267 17.89 -21.48 14.98
C HIS A 267 17.74 -22.91 14.44
N ASP A 268 16.98 -23.74 15.12
CA ASP A 268 16.76 -25.14 14.75
C ASP A 268 15.98 -25.26 13.42
N ASN A 269 15.28 -24.22 12.98
CA ASN A 269 14.43 -24.20 11.78
C ASN A 269 14.89 -23.18 10.73
N LEU A 270 16.11 -22.66 10.78
CA LEU A 270 16.61 -21.69 9.80
C LEU A 270 16.63 -22.23 8.36
N GLU A 271 16.99 -23.48 8.18
CA GLU A 271 17.03 -24.12 6.84
C GLU A 271 15.64 -24.38 6.24
N GLU A 272 14.61 -24.40 7.09
CA GLU A 272 13.21 -24.54 6.67
C GLU A 272 12.54 -23.21 6.36
N CYS A 273 13.27 -22.11 6.58
CA CYS A 273 12.74 -20.78 6.29
C CYS A 273 12.48 -20.62 4.80
N ALA A 274 11.29 -20.14 4.45
CA ALA A 274 10.87 -19.93 3.06
C ALA A 274 11.62 -18.79 2.33
N MET A 275 12.73 -18.33 2.89
CA MET A 275 13.57 -17.21 2.40
C MET A 275 14.91 -17.69 1.89
#